data_b438b53f23601784acfe682c4e9e1348
#
_entry.id   b438b53f23601784acfe682c4e9e1348
#
_cell.length_a   1.000
_cell.length_b   1.000
_cell.length_c   1.000
_cell.angle_alpha   90.00
_cell.angle_beta   90.00
_cell.angle_gamma   90.00
#
_symmetry.space_group_name_H-M   'P 1'
#
loop_
_entity.id
_entity.type
_entity.pdbx_description
1 polymer ?
#
loop_
_entity_poly.entity_id
_entity_poly.type
_entity_poly.pdbx_seq_one_letter_code
_entity_poly.pdbx_strand_id
1 'polypeptide(L)'
;MLKGECYCGAVKYSVDGDLIRMYCCHCRTCRKVTGASFSTTAVIDPKLFSVVEGKEHVVEVPQGEHSRNHCSICHCWVFSRSDPFPAVMFIPCGTLVDTPKRKIDYHVFYSQKADWIDIGNEVPVYPEMLPEAELAKWVPQ
;
A
#
# COMPACT_ATOMS: atom_id res chain seq x y z
N MET A 1 7.14 -5.34 15.48
CA MET A 1 6.42 -4.07 15.26
C MET A 1 7.12 -3.27 14.16
N LEU A 2 6.36 -2.79 13.20
CA LEU A 2 6.86 -1.89 12.16
C LEU A 2 6.31 -0.49 12.42
N LYS A 3 7.16 0.51 12.28
CA LYS A 3 6.78 1.92 12.40
C LYS A 3 6.83 2.59 11.04
N GLY A 4 5.96 3.57 10.84
CA GLY A 4 5.95 4.40 9.64
C GLY A 4 5.50 5.82 9.96
N GLU A 5 5.73 6.72 9.01
CA GLU A 5 5.36 8.12 9.15
C GLU A 5 5.18 8.79 7.79
N CYS A 6 4.42 9.87 7.77
CA CYS A 6 4.31 10.72 6.59
C CYS A 6 5.60 11.53 6.37
N TYR A 7 5.69 12.21 5.23
CA TYR A 7 6.88 12.99 4.88
C TYR A 7 7.29 14.01 5.96
N CYS A 8 6.36 14.77 6.53
CA CYS A 8 6.67 15.77 7.54
C CYS A 8 6.80 15.21 8.96
N GLY A 9 6.46 13.93 9.17
CA GLY A 9 6.50 13.26 10.47
C GLY A 9 5.33 13.59 11.42
N ALA A 10 4.37 14.42 11.01
CA ALA A 10 3.23 14.77 11.87
C ALA A 10 2.30 13.58 12.10
N VAL A 11 2.15 12.69 11.11
CA VAL A 11 1.36 11.45 11.23
C VAL A 11 2.33 10.29 11.38
N LYS A 12 2.22 9.56 12.49
CA LYS A 12 3.01 8.36 12.76
C LYS A 12 2.08 7.18 13.03
N TYR A 13 2.44 6.02 12.53
CA TYR A 13 1.67 4.79 12.71
C TYR A 13 2.56 3.62 13.11
N SER A 14 1.94 2.58 13.62
CA SER A 14 2.59 1.30 13.87
C SER A 14 1.75 0.15 13.32
N VAL A 15 2.42 -0.93 12.94
CA VAL A 15 1.83 -2.22 12.61
C VAL A 15 2.40 -3.25 13.57
N ASP A 16 1.56 -3.80 14.45
CA ASP A 16 1.98 -4.72 15.49
C ASP A 16 1.89 -6.19 15.00
N GLY A 17 2.66 -6.50 13.97
CA GLY A 17 2.70 -7.81 13.34
C GLY A 17 3.36 -7.78 11.99
N ASP A 18 3.29 -8.90 11.28
CA ASP A 18 3.87 -9.06 9.97
C ASP A 18 2.96 -8.52 8.85
N LEU A 19 3.58 -8.10 7.76
CA LEU A 19 2.86 -7.76 6.54
C LEU A 19 2.30 -9.04 5.90
N ILE A 20 1.05 -9.00 5.47
CA ILE A 20 0.42 -10.13 4.77
C ILE A 20 1.07 -10.31 3.39
N ARG A 21 1.22 -9.22 2.63
CA ARG A 21 1.87 -9.19 1.31
C ARG A 21 2.50 -7.83 1.06
N MET A 22 3.46 -7.80 0.14
CA MET A 22 3.97 -6.57 -0.47
C MET A 22 3.90 -6.71 -1.98
N TYR A 23 3.36 -5.72 -2.67
CA TYR A 23 3.24 -5.77 -4.13
C TYR A 23 3.42 -4.42 -4.78
N CYS A 24 3.73 -4.46 -6.08
CA CYS A 24 3.81 -3.27 -6.92
C CYS A 24 2.60 -3.24 -7.85
N CYS A 25 1.90 -2.10 -7.90
CA CYS A 25 0.77 -1.90 -8.78
C CYS A 25 1.13 -0.90 -9.88
N HIS A 26 1.01 -1.33 -11.13
CA HIS A 26 1.35 -0.54 -12.32
C HIS A 26 0.13 0.13 -12.96
N CYS A 27 -1.05 0.05 -12.35
CA CYS A 27 -2.24 0.65 -12.92
C CYS A 27 -2.11 2.19 -13.03
N ARG A 28 -2.82 2.76 -14.00
CA ARG A 28 -2.76 4.22 -14.25
C ARG A 28 -3.17 5.04 -13.04
N THR A 29 -4.13 4.55 -12.24
CA THR A 29 -4.55 5.21 -10.99
C THR A 29 -3.40 5.29 -9.99
N CYS A 30 -2.72 4.16 -9.72
CA CYS A 30 -1.58 4.13 -8.80
C CYS A 30 -0.44 5.01 -9.29
N ARG A 31 -0.15 5.01 -10.59
CA ARG A 31 0.86 5.89 -11.20
C ARG A 31 0.56 7.36 -10.96
N LYS A 32 -0.70 7.77 -11.17
CA LYS A 32 -1.14 9.16 -10.97
C LYS A 32 -1.14 9.57 -9.50
N VAL A 33 -1.65 8.71 -8.64
CA VAL A 33 -1.77 8.98 -7.20
C VAL A 33 -0.39 9.13 -6.55
N THR A 34 0.58 8.30 -6.95
CA THR A 34 1.92 8.32 -6.38
C THR A 34 2.88 9.27 -7.11
N GLY A 35 2.55 9.63 -8.36
CA GLY A 35 3.49 10.35 -9.24
C GLY A 35 4.73 9.52 -9.60
N ALA A 36 4.66 8.19 -9.44
CA ALA A 36 5.75 7.26 -9.70
C ALA A 36 5.39 6.30 -10.84
N SER A 37 6.33 5.48 -11.27
CA SER A 37 6.10 4.46 -12.30
C SER A 37 5.14 3.37 -11.83
N PHE A 38 5.07 3.09 -10.54
CA PHE A 38 4.16 2.16 -9.88
C PHE A 38 4.10 2.47 -8.38
N SER A 39 3.07 1.97 -7.71
CA SER A 39 3.01 2.00 -6.25
C SER A 39 3.66 0.75 -5.66
N THR A 40 4.32 0.91 -4.52
CA THR A 40 4.76 -0.23 -3.69
C THR A 40 3.89 -0.23 -2.44
N THR A 41 3.09 -1.27 -2.29
CA THR A 41 2.02 -1.33 -1.29
C THR A 41 2.14 -2.59 -0.44
N ALA A 42 1.93 -2.43 0.85
CA ALA A 42 1.81 -3.56 1.78
C ALA A 42 0.34 -3.78 2.15
N VAL A 43 -0.04 -5.05 2.22
CA VAL A 43 -1.34 -5.52 2.72
C VAL A 43 -1.16 -5.88 4.18
N ILE A 44 -2.01 -5.34 5.04
CA ILE A 44 -1.93 -5.54 6.49
C ILE A 44 -3.29 -5.89 7.10
N ASP A 45 -3.26 -6.50 8.29
CA ASP A 45 -4.44 -6.67 9.11
C ASP A 45 -4.81 -5.34 9.77
N PRO A 46 -6.03 -4.82 9.54
CA PRO A 46 -6.47 -3.57 10.17
C PRO A 46 -6.40 -3.57 11.69
N LYS A 47 -6.54 -4.75 12.32
CA LYS A 47 -6.48 -4.88 13.78
C LYS A 47 -5.09 -4.61 14.36
N LEU A 48 -4.05 -4.75 13.54
CA LEU A 48 -2.67 -4.54 13.93
C LEU A 48 -2.18 -3.12 13.67
N PHE A 49 -2.98 -2.30 13.00
CA PHE A 49 -2.63 -0.93 12.60
C PHE A 49 -3.14 0.09 13.62
N SER A 50 -2.27 1.04 13.97
CA SER A 50 -2.65 2.17 14.82
C SER A 50 -1.94 3.44 14.37
N VAL A 51 -2.68 4.53 14.27
CA VAL A 51 -2.09 5.87 14.19
C VAL A 51 -1.69 6.28 15.62
N VAL A 52 -0.40 6.38 15.88
CA VAL A 52 0.15 6.62 17.22
C VAL A 52 0.38 8.10 17.52
N GLU A 53 0.56 8.93 16.48
CA GLU A 53 0.64 10.40 16.59
C GLU A 53 -0.03 11.04 15.38
N GLY A 54 -0.60 12.22 15.60
CA GLY A 54 -1.11 13.05 14.51
C GLY A 54 -2.44 12.60 13.92
N LYS A 55 -3.25 11.88 14.68
CA LYS A 55 -4.57 11.41 14.24
C LYS A 55 -5.45 12.56 13.73
N GLU A 56 -5.34 13.74 14.35
CA GLU A 56 -6.04 14.96 13.97
C GLU A 56 -5.62 15.52 12.60
N HIS A 57 -4.48 15.09 12.08
CA HIS A 57 -3.96 15.50 10.76
C HIS A 57 -4.31 14.50 9.63
N VAL A 58 -4.97 13.40 9.97
CA VAL A 58 -5.36 12.41 8.97
C VAL A 58 -6.64 12.86 8.26
N VAL A 59 -6.57 12.96 6.94
CA VAL A 59 -7.71 13.32 6.07
C VAL A 59 -8.02 12.14 5.15
N GLU A 60 -9.25 11.68 5.19
CA GLU A 60 -9.75 10.64 4.30
C GLU A 60 -10.23 11.25 2.98
N VAL A 61 -9.73 10.73 1.87
CA VAL A 61 -10.12 11.14 0.52
C VAL A 61 -10.76 9.96 -0.21
N PRO A 62 -12.08 9.93 -0.33
CA PRO A 62 -12.77 8.90 -1.11
C PRO A 62 -12.44 9.01 -2.59
N GLN A 63 -12.15 7.88 -3.23
CA GLN A 63 -11.80 7.80 -4.65
C GLN A 63 -12.42 6.52 -5.25
N GLY A 64 -13.73 6.56 -5.56
CA GLY A 64 -14.47 5.38 -6.02
C GLY A 64 -14.55 4.32 -4.93
N GLU A 65 -14.13 3.10 -5.24
CA GLU A 65 -14.12 1.98 -4.30
C GLU A 65 -12.95 2.04 -3.29
N HIS A 66 -12.07 3.03 -3.44
CA HIS A 66 -10.92 3.22 -2.56
C HIS A 66 -11.10 4.45 -1.70
N SER A 67 -10.48 4.43 -0.54
CA SER A 67 -10.38 5.56 0.35
C SER A 67 -8.93 5.69 0.79
N ARG A 68 -8.28 6.79 0.41
CA ARG A 68 -6.90 7.08 0.78
C ARG A 68 -6.84 8.11 1.88
N ASN A 69 -6.03 7.84 2.88
CA ASN A 69 -5.84 8.72 4.03
C ASN A 69 -4.49 9.41 3.91
N HIS A 70 -4.51 10.73 3.97
CA HIS A 70 -3.36 11.60 3.77
C HIS A 70 -3.08 12.44 5.02
N CYS A 71 -1.84 12.86 5.17
CA CYS A 71 -1.51 13.92 6.11
C CYS A 71 -2.01 15.27 5.58
N SER A 72 -2.77 16.01 6.38
CA SER A 72 -3.29 17.34 5.99
C SER A 72 -2.20 18.39 5.85
N ILE A 73 -1.02 18.17 6.42
CA ILE A 73 0.10 19.12 6.41
C ILE A 73 0.97 18.90 5.17
N CYS A 74 1.50 17.68 4.97
CA CYS A 74 2.40 17.39 3.84
C CYS A 74 1.73 16.68 2.67
N HIS A 75 0.46 16.28 2.80
CA HIS A 75 -0.33 15.57 1.80
C HIS A 75 0.21 14.18 1.41
N CYS A 76 1.13 13.63 2.18
CA CYS A 76 1.64 12.29 1.98
C CYS A 76 0.53 11.25 2.22
N TRP A 77 0.38 10.30 1.29
CA TRP A 77 -0.50 9.16 1.47
C TRP A 77 0.07 8.24 2.56
N VAL A 78 -0.73 7.90 3.57
CA VAL A 78 -0.29 7.14 4.76
C VAL A 78 -0.90 5.73 4.80
N PHE A 79 -2.19 5.60 4.53
CA PHE A 79 -2.87 4.29 4.45
C PHE A 79 -4.15 4.40 3.64
N SER A 80 -4.67 3.25 3.22
CA SER A 80 -5.91 3.20 2.46
C SER A 80 -6.74 1.95 2.75
N ARG A 81 -8.01 2.04 2.39
CA ARG A 81 -8.97 0.94 2.40
C ARG A 81 -9.56 0.78 1.01
N SER A 82 -10.09 -0.40 0.75
CA SER A 82 -10.72 -0.73 -0.53
C SER A 82 -11.96 -1.56 -0.27
N ASP A 83 -13.10 -1.16 -0.85
CA ASP A 83 -14.37 -1.87 -0.66
C ASP A 83 -14.33 -3.32 -1.14
N PRO A 84 -13.68 -3.65 -2.28
CA PRO A 84 -13.50 -5.04 -2.69
C PRO A 84 -12.69 -5.91 -1.72
N PHE A 85 -11.91 -5.32 -0.83
CA PHE A 85 -11.03 -6.04 0.10
C PHE A 85 -11.23 -5.56 1.55
N PRO A 86 -12.45 -5.72 2.11
CA PRO A 86 -12.79 -5.12 3.41
C PRO A 86 -12.04 -5.74 4.61
N ALA A 87 -11.49 -6.95 4.44
CA ALA A 87 -10.78 -7.65 5.50
C ALA A 87 -9.36 -7.14 5.74
N VAL A 88 -8.82 -6.35 4.82
CA VAL A 88 -7.45 -5.84 4.88
C VAL A 88 -7.40 -4.33 4.70
N MET A 89 -6.25 -3.76 4.99
CA MET A 89 -5.94 -2.38 4.62
C MET A 89 -4.54 -2.31 4.01
N PHE A 90 -4.21 -1.17 3.47
CA PHE A 90 -3.01 -0.98 2.64
C PHE A 90 -2.19 0.19 3.16
N ILE A 91 -0.87 0.02 3.14
CA ILE A 91 0.06 1.12 3.43
C ILE A 91 1.06 1.25 2.29
N PRO A 92 1.42 2.49 1.89
CA PRO A 92 2.52 2.69 0.94
C PRO A 92 3.84 2.35 1.63
N CYS A 93 4.59 1.40 1.06
CA CYS A 93 5.80 0.88 1.70
C CYS A 93 6.88 1.94 1.94
N GLY A 94 6.93 2.98 1.11
CA GLY A 94 7.89 4.05 1.24
C GLY A 94 7.74 4.89 2.52
N THR A 95 6.61 4.79 3.22
CA THR A 95 6.39 5.47 4.50
C THR A 95 6.89 4.68 5.70
N LEU A 96 7.31 3.41 5.52
CA LEU A 96 7.89 2.62 6.59
C LEU A 96 9.26 3.18 7.00
N VAL A 97 9.46 3.36 8.30
CA VAL A 97 10.74 3.75 8.89
C VAL A 97 11.58 2.50 9.15
N ASP A 98 10.94 1.44 9.62
CA ASP A 98 11.60 0.15 9.84
C ASP A 98 11.61 -0.65 8.54
N THR A 99 12.66 -1.46 8.37
CA THR A 99 12.75 -2.36 7.21
C THR A 99 11.96 -3.63 7.47
N PRO A 100 10.93 -3.93 6.66
CA PRO A 100 10.18 -5.17 6.82
C PRO A 100 11.03 -6.37 6.41
N LYS A 101 10.76 -7.53 7.01
CA LYS A 101 11.39 -8.80 6.64
C LYS A 101 10.90 -9.30 5.27
N ARG A 102 9.68 -8.95 4.91
CA ARG A 102 9.07 -9.35 3.65
C ARG A 102 9.65 -8.53 2.49
N LYS A 103 9.78 -9.16 1.35
CA LYS A 103 10.13 -8.51 0.08
C LYS A 103 8.91 -8.43 -0.82
N ILE A 104 9.04 -7.79 -1.99
CA ILE A 104 7.97 -7.73 -2.98
C ILE A 104 7.61 -9.14 -3.42
N ASP A 105 6.34 -9.50 -3.28
CA ASP A 105 5.82 -10.81 -3.65
C ASP A 105 5.49 -10.90 -5.15
N TYR A 106 4.96 -9.81 -5.75
CA TYR A 106 4.53 -9.78 -7.15
C TYR A 106 4.27 -8.36 -7.64
N HIS A 107 4.09 -8.25 -8.96
CA HIS A 107 3.61 -7.05 -9.65
C HIS A 107 2.23 -7.32 -10.25
N VAL A 108 1.32 -6.36 -10.15
CA VAL A 108 -0.03 -6.44 -10.71
C VAL A 108 -0.31 -5.30 -11.67
N PHE A 109 -1.32 -5.47 -12.54
CA PHE A 109 -1.67 -4.53 -13.60
C PHE A 109 -0.50 -4.16 -14.50
N TYR A 110 0.34 -5.15 -14.79
CA TYR A 110 1.54 -4.95 -15.61
C TYR A 110 1.22 -4.59 -17.05
N SER A 111 0.02 -4.89 -17.54
CA SER A 111 -0.46 -4.43 -18.85
C SER A 111 -0.51 -2.91 -18.98
N GLN A 112 -0.62 -2.20 -17.83
CA GLN A 112 -0.68 -0.74 -17.76
C GLN A 112 0.66 -0.10 -17.38
N LYS A 113 1.74 -0.87 -17.32
CA LYS A 113 3.04 -0.38 -16.90
C LYS A 113 3.50 0.82 -17.73
N ALA A 114 4.32 1.67 -17.13
CA ALA A 114 4.97 2.76 -17.83
C ALA A 114 5.97 2.24 -18.88
N ASP A 115 6.01 2.89 -20.04
CA ASP A 115 6.88 2.47 -21.15
C ASP A 115 8.38 2.60 -20.84
N TRP A 116 8.71 3.48 -19.91
CA TRP A 116 10.11 3.76 -19.52
C TRP A 116 10.66 2.80 -18.46
N ILE A 117 9.89 1.80 -18.04
CA ILE A 117 10.32 0.87 -17.00
C ILE A 117 10.33 -0.56 -17.52
N ASP A 118 11.37 -1.31 -17.13
CA ASP A 118 11.48 -2.73 -17.38
C ASP A 118 11.75 -3.44 -16.06
N ILE A 119 10.88 -4.39 -15.71
CA ILE A 119 10.98 -5.18 -14.49
C ILE A 119 11.55 -6.54 -14.87
N GLY A 120 12.61 -6.97 -14.19
CA GLY A 120 13.18 -8.30 -14.36
C GLY A 120 12.22 -9.42 -13.95
N ASN A 121 12.63 -10.67 -14.15
CA ASN A 121 11.80 -11.87 -13.94
C ASN A 121 11.94 -12.47 -12.52
N GLU A 122 12.39 -11.71 -11.55
CA GLU A 122 12.69 -12.20 -10.20
C GLU A 122 11.45 -12.53 -9.37
N VAL A 123 10.32 -11.88 -9.66
CA VAL A 123 9.06 -12.10 -8.98
C VAL A 123 7.93 -12.26 -10.00
N PRO A 124 6.82 -12.94 -9.64
CA PRO A 124 5.67 -13.08 -10.53
C PRO A 124 5.10 -11.73 -10.97
N VAL A 125 4.71 -11.68 -12.23
CA VAL A 125 4.11 -10.51 -12.89
C VAL A 125 2.75 -10.90 -13.44
N TYR A 126 1.71 -10.16 -13.07
CA TYR A 126 0.34 -10.40 -13.52
C TYR A 126 -0.13 -9.24 -14.39
N PRO A 127 -0.70 -9.51 -15.59
CA PRO A 127 -1.15 -8.44 -16.50
C PRO A 127 -2.29 -7.60 -15.90
N GLU A 128 -3.17 -8.24 -15.12
CA GLU A 128 -4.28 -7.59 -14.42
C GLU A 128 -4.14 -7.83 -12.91
N MET A 129 -5.26 -7.87 -12.18
CA MET A 129 -5.25 -8.22 -10.76
C MET A 129 -4.86 -9.69 -10.56
N LEU A 130 -4.52 -10.05 -9.33
CA LEU A 130 -4.20 -11.42 -8.95
C LEU A 130 -5.37 -12.37 -9.25
N PRO A 131 -5.08 -13.64 -9.61
CA PRO A 131 -6.10 -14.68 -9.61
C PRO A 131 -6.77 -14.82 -8.25
N GLU A 132 -8.03 -15.28 -8.25
CA GLU A 132 -8.83 -15.47 -7.04
C GLU A 132 -8.12 -16.33 -5.98
N ALA A 133 -7.44 -17.40 -6.41
CA ALA A 133 -6.67 -18.27 -5.52
C ALA A 133 -5.54 -17.53 -4.78
N GLU A 134 -4.92 -16.54 -5.40
CA GLU A 134 -3.89 -15.72 -4.77
C GLU A 134 -4.50 -14.64 -3.87
N LEU A 135 -5.61 -14.03 -4.28
CA LEU A 135 -6.36 -13.07 -3.47
C LEU A 135 -6.90 -13.69 -2.18
N ALA A 136 -7.30 -14.97 -2.24
CA ALA A 136 -7.76 -15.71 -1.06
C ALA A 136 -6.71 -15.79 0.06
N LYS A 137 -5.43 -15.58 -0.27
CA LYS A 137 -4.32 -15.52 0.69
C LYS A 137 -4.18 -14.15 1.37
N TRP A 138 -4.97 -13.15 0.97
CA TRP A 138 -5.02 -11.84 1.61
C TRP A 138 -5.97 -11.87 2.83
N VAL A 139 -5.65 -12.72 3.77
CA VAL A 139 -6.44 -12.87 4.99
C VAL A 139 -5.59 -12.50 6.20
N PRO A 140 -6.16 -11.76 7.16
CA PRO A 140 -5.54 -11.54 8.45
C PRO A 140 -5.29 -12.87 9.16
N GLN A 141 -4.17 -12.99 9.81
CA GLN A 141 -3.79 -14.19 10.57
C GLN A 141 -4.15 -14.06 12.04
#